data_94c5c69ac0a710df8d58f4b13a662c6b
#
_entry.id   94c5c69ac0a710df8d58f4b13a662c6b
#
_cell.length_a   1.000
_cell.length_b   1.000
_cell.length_c   1.000
_cell.angle_alpha   90.00
_cell.angle_beta   90.00
_cell.angle_gamma   90.00
#
_symmetry.space_group_name_H-M   'P 1'
#
loop_
_entity.id
_entity.type
_entity.pdbx_description
1 polymer ?
#
loop_
_entity_poly.entity_id
_entity_poly.type
_entity_poly.pdbx_seq_one_letter_code
_entity_poly.pdbx_strand_id
1 'polypeptide(L)'
;QAEDGIRDRSPSRGLGDVYKRQPFIWEELILSGFESGHAYGKSLRTVKSCVGSTWCRYGQQDSVGLAVEIENRYKGLRTPHKLKMAVSGCTRECAEAQGKDVGVIATDLGWNLYVCGNGGMKPRHADLLAADLDKDSLIKYIDRFLMYYVRTADRLQRTAPWLENIEGGIDHLMEEIIEYSLGISKQLESEMAHIINTYQCEWRTTVESPKNRKRFRMFVNSEETDNNVVFVEERGQIRPATEEEKAELANNEIN
;
A
#
# COMPACT_ATOMS: atom_id res chain seq x y z
N GLN A 1 21.90 39.24 -12.54
CA GLN A 1 21.12 38.28 -13.38
C GLN A 1 21.59 36.83 -13.24
N ALA A 2 22.92 36.58 -13.12
CA ALA A 2 23.45 35.24 -12.93
C ALA A 2 23.14 34.66 -11.52
N GLU A 3 23.11 35.50 -10.50
CA GLU A 3 22.79 35.10 -9.12
C GLU A 3 21.31 34.72 -8.95
N ASP A 4 20.41 35.45 -9.59
CA ASP A 4 18.98 35.12 -9.56
C ASP A 4 18.67 33.79 -10.29
N GLY A 5 19.34 33.53 -11.41
CA GLY A 5 19.20 32.27 -12.13
C GLY A 5 19.76 31.07 -11.37
N ILE A 6 20.79 31.25 -10.52
CA ILE A 6 21.32 30.20 -9.64
C ILE A 6 20.39 29.97 -8.46
N ARG A 7 19.81 31.02 -7.90
CA ARG A 7 18.84 30.94 -6.80
C ARG A 7 17.55 30.22 -7.22
N ASP A 8 17.03 30.49 -8.39
CA ASP A 8 15.84 29.82 -8.94
C ASP A 8 16.08 28.33 -9.28
N ARG A 9 17.34 27.96 -9.49
CA ARG A 9 17.74 26.55 -9.75
C ARG A 9 18.18 25.79 -8.50
N SER A 10 18.14 26.42 -7.32
CA SER A 10 18.45 25.72 -6.08
C SER A 10 17.45 24.62 -5.83
N PRO A 11 17.84 23.32 -5.83
CA PRO A 11 16.93 22.20 -5.62
C PRO A 11 16.14 22.31 -4.31
N SER A 12 16.74 22.89 -3.28
CA SER A 12 16.11 23.09 -1.98
C SER A 12 14.95 24.10 -2.02
N ARG A 13 15.05 25.15 -2.82
CA ARG A 13 13.97 26.11 -2.97
C ARG A 13 12.79 25.55 -3.75
N GLY A 14 13.04 24.90 -4.88
CA GLY A 14 11.98 24.27 -5.68
C GLY A 14 11.24 23.19 -4.89
N LEU A 15 11.94 22.35 -4.15
CA LEU A 15 11.34 21.30 -3.30
C LEU A 15 10.56 21.91 -2.12
N GLY A 16 11.05 22.97 -1.50
CA GLY A 16 10.38 23.65 -0.41
C GLY A 16 9.03 24.24 -0.83
N ASP A 17 8.97 24.91 -1.97
CA ASP A 17 7.72 25.46 -2.50
C ASP A 17 6.71 24.37 -2.91
N VAL A 18 7.16 23.31 -3.54
CA VAL A 18 6.32 22.16 -3.87
C VAL A 18 5.76 21.53 -2.59
N TYR A 19 6.60 21.31 -1.58
CA TYR A 19 6.17 20.73 -0.31
C TYR A 19 5.13 21.60 0.40
N LYS A 20 5.36 22.91 0.49
CA LYS A 20 4.42 23.88 1.09
C LYS A 20 3.06 23.87 0.40
N ARG A 21 3.05 23.71 -0.92
CA ARG A 21 1.82 23.75 -1.73
C ARG A 21 1.10 22.40 -1.82
N GLN A 22 1.70 21.32 -1.35
CA GLN A 22 1.10 19.98 -1.45
C GLN A 22 -0.34 19.91 -0.94
N PRO A 23 -0.72 20.44 0.24
CA PRO A 23 -2.11 20.36 0.69
C PRO A 23 -3.10 21.05 -0.25
N PHE A 24 -2.73 22.16 -0.88
CA PHE A 24 -3.57 22.86 -1.86
C PHE A 24 -3.68 22.06 -3.16
N ILE A 25 -2.58 21.47 -3.63
CA ILE A 25 -2.58 20.60 -4.81
C ILE A 25 -3.44 19.36 -4.56
N TRP A 26 -3.32 18.76 -3.37
CA TRP A 26 -4.13 17.60 -3.00
C TRP A 26 -5.62 17.92 -2.90
N GLU A 27 -5.97 19.12 -2.41
CA GLU A 27 -7.35 19.60 -2.34
C GLU A 27 -7.97 19.67 -3.75
N GLU A 28 -7.29 20.29 -4.71
CA GLU A 28 -7.72 20.33 -6.12
C GLU A 28 -7.83 18.93 -6.75
N LEU A 29 -6.87 18.05 -6.48
CA LEU A 29 -6.89 16.69 -6.98
C LEU A 29 -8.06 15.88 -6.37
N ILE A 30 -8.33 16.05 -5.07
CA ILE A 30 -9.45 15.37 -4.39
C ILE A 30 -10.79 15.86 -4.95
N LEU A 31 -10.94 17.17 -5.20
CA LEU A 31 -12.14 17.75 -5.82
C LEU A 31 -12.34 17.25 -7.25
N SER A 32 -11.26 16.90 -7.94
CA SER A 32 -11.27 16.31 -9.29
C SER A 32 -11.44 14.77 -9.28
N GLY A 33 -11.69 14.15 -8.12
CA GLY A 33 -11.94 12.71 -7.97
C GLY A 33 -10.69 11.84 -7.83
N PHE A 34 -9.52 12.45 -7.63
CA PHE A 34 -8.29 11.71 -7.34
C PHE A 34 -8.16 11.41 -5.84
N GLU A 35 -7.38 10.40 -5.52
CA GLU A 35 -7.00 10.07 -4.15
C GLU A 35 -5.50 9.70 -4.07
N SER A 36 -4.96 9.65 -2.86
CA SER A 36 -3.57 9.23 -2.65
C SER A 36 -3.36 7.82 -3.17
N GLY A 37 -2.25 7.62 -3.88
CA GLY A 37 -1.84 6.28 -4.27
C GLY A 37 -1.42 5.41 -3.08
N HIS A 38 -1.07 4.17 -3.37
CA HIS A 38 -0.59 3.23 -2.36
C HIS A 38 0.78 3.62 -1.81
N ALA A 39 1.01 3.37 -0.53
CA ALA A 39 2.33 3.51 0.07
C ALA A 39 3.28 2.44 -0.51
N TYR A 40 4.27 2.89 -1.25
CA TYR A 40 5.31 2.01 -1.79
C TYR A 40 6.21 1.49 -0.66
N GLY A 41 6.21 0.23 -0.38
CA GLY A 41 7.04 -0.38 0.66
C GLY A 41 6.38 -1.62 1.23
N LYS A 42 5.66 -1.45 2.33
CA LYS A 42 4.98 -2.53 3.05
C LYS A 42 3.47 -2.48 2.80
N SER A 43 3.06 -2.56 1.55
CA SER A 43 1.66 -2.48 1.14
C SER A 43 1.45 -3.15 -0.22
N LEU A 44 0.17 -3.23 -0.62
CA LEU A 44 -0.19 -3.60 -1.98
C LEU A 44 0.46 -2.65 -2.98
N ARG A 45 0.98 -3.21 -4.07
CA ARG A 45 1.34 -2.51 -5.30
C ARG A 45 0.16 -2.53 -6.26
N THR A 46 0.25 -1.76 -7.33
CA THR A 46 -0.72 -1.80 -8.44
C THR A 46 -0.95 -3.23 -8.90
N VAL A 47 -2.20 -3.62 -9.07
CA VAL A 47 -2.58 -4.93 -9.58
C VAL A 47 -2.43 -4.94 -11.10
N LYS A 48 -1.56 -5.80 -11.62
CA LYS A 48 -1.34 -5.96 -13.06
C LYS A 48 -2.49 -6.77 -13.67
N SER A 49 -2.98 -6.39 -14.84
CA SER A 49 -3.90 -7.22 -15.62
C SER A 49 -3.48 -7.32 -17.09
N CYS A 50 -3.98 -8.31 -17.78
CA CYS A 50 -4.07 -8.29 -19.23
C CYS A 50 -5.36 -7.58 -19.66
N VAL A 51 -5.59 -7.43 -20.98
CA VAL A 51 -6.77 -6.71 -21.51
C VAL A 51 -8.09 -7.48 -21.39
N GLY A 52 -8.06 -8.74 -20.95
CA GLY A 52 -9.23 -9.55 -20.63
C GLY A 52 -10.15 -9.88 -21.82
N SER A 53 -11.35 -10.35 -21.49
CA SER A 53 -12.37 -10.74 -22.48
C SER A 53 -12.89 -9.57 -23.31
N THR A 54 -12.79 -8.34 -22.83
CA THR A 54 -13.27 -7.15 -23.56
C THR A 54 -12.48 -6.88 -24.85
N TRP A 55 -11.16 -7.10 -24.83
CA TRP A 55 -10.27 -6.73 -25.93
C TRP A 55 -9.44 -7.87 -26.50
N CYS A 56 -9.53 -9.07 -25.90
CA CYS A 56 -8.76 -10.22 -26.32
C CYS A 56 -9.68 -11.36 -26.73
N ARG A 57 -9.56 -11.85 -27.97
CA ARG A 57 -10.33 -13.00 -28.49
C ARG A 57 -10.13 -14.30 -27.70
N TYR A 58 -9.06 -14.39 -26.91
CA TYR A 58 -8.76 -15.54 -26.06
C TYR A 58 -9.14 -15.30 -24.60
N GLY A 59 -9.58 -14.08 -24.26
CA GLY A 59 -10.01 -13.76 -22.91
C GLY A 59 -11.27 -14.54 -22.53
N GLN A 60 -11.21 -15.24 -21.42
CA GLN A 60 -12.32 -16.03 -20.87
C GLN A 60 -13.14 -15.21 -19.87
N GLN A 61 -12.47 -14.37 -19.09
CA GLN A 61 -13.09 -13.55 -18.06
C GLN A 61 -12.62 -12.08 -18.15
N ASP A 62 -13.34 -11.18 -17.49
CA ASP A 62 -12.97 -9.77 -17.35
C ASP A 62 -11.85 -9.58 -16.31
N SER A 63 -10.62 -9.72 -16.77
CA SER A 63 -9.44 -9.53 -15.90
C SER A 63 -9.21 -8.07 -15.50
N VAL A 64 -9.63 -7.10 -16.32
CA VAL A 64 -9.47 -5.67 -16.00
C VAL A 64 -10.40 -5.27 -14.87
N GLY A 65 -11.69 -5.61 -14.99
CA GLY A 65 -12.68 -5.31 -13.95
C GLY A 65 -12.31 -5.95 -12.62
N LEU A 66 -11.89 -7.22 -12.62
CA LEU A 66 -11.46 -7.90 -11.41
C LEU A 66 -10.18 -7.28 -10.81
N ALA A 67 -9.20 -6.91 -11.63
CA ALA A 67 -7.97 -6.28 -11.14
C ALA A 67 -8.24 -4.92 -10.47
N VAL A 68 -9.13 -4.10 -11.05
CA VAL A 68 -9.57 -2.83 -10.47
C VAL A 68 -10.32 -3.05 -9.16
N GLU A 69 -11.18 -4.07 -9.08
CA GLU A 69 -11.89 -4.43 -7.86
C GLU A 69 -10.92 -4.83 -6.74
N ILE A 70 -9.96 -5.71 -7.05
CA ILE A 70 -8.91 -6.16 -6.10
C ILE A 70 -8.07 -4.96 -5.63
N GLU A 71 -7.65 -4.09 -6.54
CA GLU A 71 -6.85 -2.91 -6.19
C GLU A 71 -7.63 -1.97 -5.26
N ASN A 72 -8.88 -1.68 -5.57
CA ASN A 72 -9.73 -0.84 -4.73
C ASN A 72 -10.03 -1.47 -3.37
N ARG A 73 -10.20 -2.80 -3.32
CA ARG A 73 -10.50 -3.51 -2.09
C ARG A 73 -9.34 -3.47 -1.09
N TYR A 74 -8.11 -3.69 -1.57
CA TYR A 74 -6.93 -3.84 -0.70
C TYR A 74 -6.04 -2.60 -0.63
N LYS A 75 -6.47 -1.48 -1.21
CA LYS A 75 -5.75 -0.21 -1.06
C LYS A 75 -5.63 0.14 0.43
N GLY A 76 -4.44 0.58 0.82
CA GLY A 76 -4.15 0.91 2.22
C GLY A 76 -3.80 -0.28 3.12
N LEU A 77 -3.95 -1.53 2.67
CA LEU A 77 -3.55 -2.70 3.44
C LEU A 77 -2.05 -2.67 3.73
N ARG A 78 -1.69 -2.64 5.01
CA ARG A 78 -0.30 -2.75 5.47
C ARG A 78 0.10 -4.20 5.63
N THR A 79 1.25 -4.56 5.10
CA THR A 79 1.74 -5.95 5.02
C THR A 79 3.18 -6.04 5.49
N PRO A 80 3.67 -7.23 5.89
CA PRO A 80 5.06 -7.42 6.31
C PRO A 80 6.07 -6.97 5.26
N HIS A 81 5.78 -7.20 3.98
CA HIS A 81 6.55 -6.71 2.84
C HIS A 81 5.60 -6.27 1.72
N LYS A 82 6.15 -5.65 0.65
CA LYS A 82 5.36 -5.29 -0.54
C LYS A 82 4.65 -6.50 -1.12
N LEU A 83 3.38 -6.35 -1.44
CA LEU A 83 2.57 -7.32 -2.17
C LEU A 83 2.44 -6.93 -3.64
N LYS A 84 2.54 -7.90 -4.50
CA LYS A 84 2.29 -7.76 -5.93
C LYS A 84 1.20 -8.74 -6.35
N MET A 85 0.24 -8.25 -7.11
CA MET A 85 -0.86 -9.06 -7.62
C MET A 85 -0.95 -8.95 -9.12
N ALA A 86 -1.55 -9.96 -9.75
CA ALA A 86 -1.90 -9.88 -11.16
C ALA A 86 -3.10 -10.78 -11.49
N VAL A 87 -3.85 -10.36 -12.52
CA VAL A 87 -5.03 -11.06 -13.02
C VAL A 87 -4.86 -11.31 -14.52
N SER A 88 -4.81 -12.57 -14.92
CA SER A 88 -4.79 -13.00 -16.31
C SER A 88 -6.17 -13.46 -16.75
N GLY A 89 -6.69 -12.92 -17.84
CA GLY A 89 -8.02 -13.22 -18.39
C GLY A 89 -8.14 -14.58 -19.10
N CYS A 90 -7.08 -15.37 -19.15
CA CYS A 90 -7.06 -16.76 -19.63
C CYS A 90 -5.74 -17.44 -19.27
N THR A 91 -5.66 -18.75 -19.52
CA THR A 91 -4.49 -19.61 -19.23
C THR A 91 -3.22 -19.28 -20.01
N ARG A 92 -3.26 -18.33 -20.97
CA ARG A 92 -2.04 -17.81 -21.65
C ARG A 92 -1.18 -16.94 -20.73
N GLU A 93 -1.72 -16.51 -19.63
CA GLU A 93 -0.98 -15.95 -18.51
C GLU A 93 -0.19 -14.65 -18.85
N CYS A 94 -0.76 -13.79 -19.72
CA CYS A 94 -0.10 -12.58 -20.21
C CYS A 94 0.16 -11.52 -19.12
N ALA A 95 -0.52 -11.58 -17.99
CA ALA A 95 -0.29 -10.69 -16.83
C ALA A 95 0.84 -11.18 -15.92
N GLU A 96 1.43 -12.35 -16.17
CA GLU A 96 2.49 -12.97 -15.33
C GLU A 96 2.02 -13.17 -13.87
N ALA A 97 0.80 -13.69 -13.72
CA ALA A 97 0.15 -13.86 -12.42
C ALA A 97 0.92 -14.85 -11.53
N GLN A 98 1.44 -15.94 -12.09
CA GLN A 98 2.22 -16.94 -11.34
C GLN A 98 3.58 -16.42 -10.83
N GLY A 99 4.02 -15.25 -11.27
CA GLY A 99 5.22 -14.58 -10.75
C GLY A 99 4.91 -13.55 -9.65
N LYS A 100 3.69 -13.55 -9.08
CA LYS A 100 3.24 -12.56 -8.09
C LYS A 100 2.93 -13.21 -6.75
N ASP A 101 2.84 -12.38 -5.71
CA ASP A 101 2.47 -12.82 -4.36
C ASP A 101 1.05 -13.40 -4.33
N VAL A 102 0.14 -12.82 -5.13
CA VAL A 102 -1.19 -13.36 -5.44
C VAL A 102 -1.40 -13.26 -6.94
N GLY A 103 -1.69 -14.37 -7.57
CA GLY A 103 -1.98 -14.49 -8.99
C GLY A 103 -3.36 -15.08 -9.24
N VAL A 104 -4.10 -14.48 -10.15
CA VAL A 104 -5.42 -14.97 -10.55
C VAL A 104 -5.41 -15.24 -12.05
N ILE A 105 -5.83 -16.43 -12.45
CA ILE A 105 -5.89 -16.84 -13.85
C ILE A 105 -7.30 -17.33 -14.16
N ALA A 106 -7.92 -16.74 -15.18
CA ALA A 106 -9.24 -17.13 -15.63
C ALA A 106 -9.20 -18.47 -16.39
N THR A 107 -10.23 -19.27 -16.15
CA THR A 107 -10.58 -20.46 -16.92
C THR A 107 -11.99 -20.31 -17.49
N ASP A 108 -12.46 -21.27 -18.26
CA ASP A 108 -13.84 -21.35 -18.75
C ASP A 108 -14.84 -21.66 -17.63
N LEU A 109 -14.38 -22.22 -16.52
CA LEU A 109 -15.20 -22.59 -15.36
C LEU A 109 -15.20 -21.49 -14.26
N GLY A 110 -14.21 -20.59 -14.25
CA GLY A 110 -14.09 -19.58 -13.20
C GLY A 110 -12.69 -19.01 -13.08
N TRP A 111 -12.19 -18.92 -11.87
CA TRP A 111 -10.89 -18.35 -11.55
C TRP A 111 -10.02 -19.32 -10.77
N ASN A 112 -8.78 -19.44 -11.17
CA ASN A 112 -7.75 -20.15 -10.41
C ASN A 112 -6.95 -19.16 -9.58
N LEU A 113 -6.83 -19.41 -8.29
CA LEU A 113 -6.05 -18.62 -7.35
C LEU A 113 -4.69 -19.27 -7.10
N TYR A 114 -3.64 -18.51 -7.40
CA TYR A 114 -2.25 -18.87 -7.17
C TYR A 114 -1.65 -17.95 -6.12
N VAL A 115 -0.80 -18.47 -5.24
CA VAL A 115 -0.19 -17.71 -4.14
C VAL A 115 1.31 -17.95 -4.03
N CYS A 116 1.99 -17.00 -3.40
CA CYS A 116 3.40 -17.12 -3.02
C CYS A 116 4.40 -17.19 -4.20
N GLY A 117 4.06 -16.63 -5.36
CA GLY A 117 5.00 -16.46 -6.46
C GLY A 117 5.99 -15.31 -6.22
N ASN A 118 7.12 -15.39 -6.88
CA ASN A 118 8.14 -14.35 -6.85
C ASN A 118 8.84 -14.22 -8.21
N GLY A 119 8.73 -13.07 -8.85
CA GLY A 119 9.46 -12.71 -10.08
C GLY A 119 10.74 -11.92 -9.81
N GLY A 120 11.27 -11.95 -8.58
CA GLY A 120 12.49 -11.22 -8.21
C GLY A 120 13.77 -12.03 -8.39
N MET A 121 14.80 -11.71 -7.60
CA MET A 121 16.15 -12.31 -7.68
C MET A 121 16.17 -13.83 -7.47
N LYS A 122 15.24 -14.37 -6.66
CA LYS A 122 14.98 -15.81 -6.54
C LYS A 122 13.61 -16.08 -7.15
N PRO A 123 13.50 -16.34 -8.46
CA PRO A 123 12.22 -16.54 -9.10
C PRO A 123 11.59 -17.86 -8.64
N ARG A 124 10.28 -17.82 -8.43
CA ARG A 124 9.47 -18.96 -8.04
C ARG A 124 8.09 -18.81 -8.64
N HIS A 125 7.55 -19.85 -9.24
CA HIS A 125 6.14 -19.89 -9.62
C HIS A 125 5.27 -19.96 -8.36
N ALA A 126 4.13 -19.29 -8.42
CA ALA A 126 3.10 -19.38 -7.39
C ALA A 126 2.47 -20.79 -7.39
N ASP A 127 2.12 -21.26 -6.21
CA ASP A 127 1.39 -22.53 -6.06
C ASP A 127 -0.10 -22.31 -6.24
N LEU A 128 -0.79 -23.28 -6.84
CA LEU A 128 -2.24 -23.28 -6.95
C LEU A 128 -2.85 -23.50 -5.57
N LEU A 129 -3.60 -22.51 -5.08
CA LEU A 129 -4.34 -22.64 -3.81
C LEU A 129 -5.74 -23.21 -4.03
N ALA A 130 -6.45 -22.71 -5.07
CA ALA A 130 -7.79 -23.19 -5.40
C ALA A 130 -8.09 -22.96 -6.90
N ALA A 131 -8.91 -23.85 -7.47
CA ALA A 131 -9.30 -23.84 -8.87
C ALA A 131 -10.80 -23.60 -9.06
N ASP A 132 -11.16 -23.10 -10.24
CA ASP A 132 -12.54 -22.97 -10.73
C ASP A 132 -13.47 -22.20 -9.78
N LEU A 133 -12.93 -21.17 -9.13
CA LEU A 133 -13.64 -20.36 -8.16
C LEU A 133 -14.61 -19.38 -8.86
N ASP A 134 -15.80 -19.22 -8.29
CA ASP A 134 -16.59 -18.02 -8.54
C ASP A 134 -15.91 -16.80 -7.92
N LYS A 135 -16.36 -15.61 -8.32
CA LYS A 135 -15.73 -14.35 -7.90
C LYS A 135 -15.80 -14.13 -6.38
N ASP A 136 -16.91 -14.47 -5.75
CA ASP A 136 -17.12 -14.24 -4.32
C ASP A 136 -16.23 -15.15 -3.48
N SER A 137 -16.13 -16.41 -3.85
CA SER A 137 -15.19 -17.38 -3.25
C SER A 137 -13.73 -16.98 -3.45
N LEU A 138 -13.38 -16.49 -4.65
CA LEU A 138 -12.05 -15.98 -4.95
C LEU A 138 -11.66 -14.82 -4.01
N ILE A 139 -12.50 -13.79 -3.91
CA ILE A 139 -12.25 -12.63 -3.04
C ILE A 139 -12.13 -13.06 -1.58
N LYS A 140 -13.00 -13.94 -1.14
CA LYS A 140 -12.99 -14.50 0.22
C LYS A 140 -11.68 -15.23 0.54
N TYR A 141 -11.18 -16.03 -0.39
CA TYR A 141 -9.90 -16.75 -0.17
C TYR A 141 -8.70 -15.81 -0.24
N ILE A 142 -8.75 -14.77 -1.06
CA ILE A 142 -7.73 -13.72 -1.04
C ILE A 142 -7.75 -12.97 0.30
N ASP A 143 -8.91 -12.59 0.82
CA ASP A 143 -9.05 -11.95 2.14
C ASP A 143 -8.38 -12.76 3.24
N ARG A 144 -8.67 -14.05 3.31
CA ARG A 144 -8.12 -14.97 4.30
C ARG A 144 -6.62 -15.14 4.14
N PHE A 145 -6.17 -15.38 2.90
CA PHE A 145 -4.74 -15.54 2.61
C PHE A 145 -3.94 -14.30 3.04
N LEU A 146 -4.40 -13.12 2.69
CA LEU A 146 -3.72 -11.87 3.02
C LEU A 146 -3.66 -11.64 4.53
N MET A 147 -4.77 -11.87 5.25
CA MET A 147 -4.80 -11.70 6.69
C MET A 147 -3.98 -12.76 7.42
N TYR A 148 -3.99 -14.01 6.93
CA TYR A 148 -3.15 -15.07 7.48
C TYR A 148 -1.65 -14.75 7.30
N TYR A 149 -1.26 -14.28 6.12
CA TYR A 149 0.10 -13.81 5.85
C TYR A 149 0.48 -12.61 6.75
N VAL A 150 -0.40 -11.63 6.91
CA VAL A 150 -0.14 -10.47 7.79
C VAL A 150 0.09 -10.88 9.24
N ARG A 151 -0.62 -11.89 9.72
CA ARG A 151 -0.52 -12.39 11.10
C ARG A 151 0.69 -13.26 11.38
N THR A 152 1.11 -14.05 10.41
CA THR A 152 2.06 -15.16 10.64
C THR A 152 3.45 -14.91 10.03
N ALA A 153 3.56 -13.98 9.07
CA ALA A 153 4.85 -13.68 8.46
C ALA A 153 5.69 -12.73 9.32
N ASP A 154 6.99 -12.95 9.32
CA ASP A 154 7.96 -12.07 9.95
C ASP A 154 8.04 -10.70 9.26
N ARG A 155 8.54 -9.72 10.01
CA ARG A 155 8.80 -8.39 9.46
C ARG A 155 9.77 -8.47 8.28
N LEU A 156 9.39 -7.86 7.14
CA LEU A 156 10.14 -7.86 5.87
C LEU A 156 10.20 -9.20 5.14
N GLN A 157 9.48 -10.20 5.59
CA GLN A 157 9.38 -11.49 4.92
C GLN A 157 8.42 -11.41 3.73
N ARG A 158 8.84 -11.90 2.56
CA ARG A 158 8.00 -12.05 1.36
C ARG A 158 7.17 -13.33 1.46
N THR A 159 6.06 -13.37 0.72
CA THR A 159 5.16 -14.53 0.69
C THR A 159 5.85 -15.83 0.26
N ALA A 160 6.76 -15.80 -0.70
CA ALA A 160 7.49 -16.98 -1.16
C ALA A 160 8.37 -17.61 -0.06
N PRO A 161 9.35 -16.91 0.57
CA PRO A 161 10.10 -17.48 1.69
C PRO A 161 9.23 -17.72 2.94
N TRP A 162 8.12 -17.02 3.12
CA TRP A 162 7.17 -17.31 4.19
C TRP A 162 6.55 -18.70 3.99
N LEU A 163 6.06 -19.02 2.81
CA LEU A 163 5.50 -20.34 2.49
C LEU A 163 6.55 -21.46 2.63
N GLU A 164 7.79 -21.21 2.20
CA GLU A 164 8.90 -22.16 2.34
C GLU A 164 9.21 -22.52 3.81
N ASN A 165 8.91 -21.58 4.74
CA ASN A 165 9.14 -21.76 6.17
C ASN A 165 7.92 -22.37 6.90
N ILE A 166 6.76 -22.46 6.26
CA ILE A 166 5.56 -23.09 6.85
C ILE A 166 5.69 -24.61 6.78
N GLU A 167 5.55 -25.27 7.91
CA GLU A 167 5.44 -26.71 7.96
C GLU A 167 4.16 -27.17 7.23
N GLY A 168 4.29 -28.09 6.28
CA GLY A 168 3.19 -28.49 5.39
C GLY A 168 3.03 -27.62 4.15
N GLY A 169 3.69 -26.45 4.07
CA GLY A 169 3.71 -25.62 2.86
C GLY A 169 2.33 -25.23 2.33
N ILE A 170 2.09 -25.47 1.03
CA ILE A 170 0.81 -25.12 0.39
C ILE A 170 -0.37 -25.93 0.93
N ASP A 171 -0.16 -27.19 1.29
CA ASP A 171 -1.22 -28.06 1.81
C ASP A 171 -1.76 -27.49 3.14
N HIS A 172 -0.87 -27.02 4.02
CA HIS A 172 -1.27 -26.32 5.23
C HIS A 172 -2.07 -25.04 4.92
N LEU A 173 -1.66 -24.24 3.94
CA LEU A 173 -2.45 -23.07 3.55
C LEU A 173 -3.83 -23.45 2.99
N MET A 174 -3.94 -24.54 2.26
CA MET A 174 -5.24 -25.03 1.76
C MET A 174 -6.16 -25.42 2.93
N GLU A 175 -5.65 -26.13 3.91
CA GLU A 175 -6.39 -26.51 5.11
C GLU A 175 -6.90 -25.27 5.88
N GLU A 176 -6.04 -24.26 6.06
CA GLU A 176 -6.40 -23.06 6.83
C GLU A 176 -7.35 -22.10 6.09
N ILE A 177 -7.11 -21.89 4.80
CA ILE A 177 -7.80 -20.87 4.02
C ILE A 177 -9.11 -21.42 3.43
N ILE A 178 -9.11 -22.69 2.99
CA ILE A 178 -10.25 -23.31 2.32
C ILE A 178 -11.05 -24.17 3.29
N GLU A 179 -10.42 -25.09 4.03
CA GLU A 179 -11.08 -26.12 4.83
C GLU A 179 -11.41 -25.72 6.27
N TYR A 180 -10.92 -24.55 6.72
CA TYR A 180 -11.19 -23.99 8.05
C TYR A 180 -10.62 -24.77 9.23
N SER A 181 -9.50 -25.44 9.09
CA SER A 181 -8.98 -26.37 10.10
C SER A 181 -8.74 -25.71 11.46
N LEU A 182 -8.19 -24.48 11.52
CA LEU A 182 -8.02 -23.72 12.76
C LEU A 182 -9.27 -22.98 13.25
N GLY A 183 -10.35 -22.95 12.48
CA GLY A 183 -11.58 -22.23 12.84
C GLY A 183 -11.46 -20.69 12.89
N ILE A 184 -10.34 -20.12 12.37
CA ILE A 184 -10.06 -18.68 12.42
C ILE A 184 -10.57 -17.90 11.22
N SER A 185 -11.13 -18.57 10.22
CA SER A 185 -11.52 -17.96 8.92
C SER A 185 -12.47 -16.77 9.07
N LYS A 186 -13.48 -16.88 9.95
CA LYS A 186 -14.40 -15.75 10.23
C LYS A 186 -13.68 -14.55 10.85
N GLN A 187 -12.68 -14.80 11.66
CA GLN A 187 -11.88 -13.73 12.27
C GLN A 187 -11.01 -13.06 11.22
N LEU A 188 -10.37 -13.82 10.30
CA LEU A 188 -9.59 -13.25 9.20
C LEU A 188 -10.47 -12.39 8.28
N GLU A 189 -11.66 -12.86 7.94
CA GLU A 189 -12.64 -12.10 7.15
C GLU A 189 -13.09 -10.81 7.85
N SER A 190 -13.37 -10.88 9.16
CA SER A 190 -13.78 -9.71 9.95
C SER A 190 -12.68 -8.66 10.06
N GLU A 191 -11.42 -9.07 10.22
CA GLU A 191 -10.28 -8.16 10.25
C GLU A 191 -10.04 -7.51 8.90
N MET A 192 -10.15 -8.26 7.80
CA MET A 192 -10.07 -7.68 6.47
C MET A 192 -11.20 -6.67 6.24
N ALA A 193 -12.43 -7.01 6.60
CA ALA A 193 -13.57 -6.11 6.50
C ALA A 193 -13.35 -4.82 7.32
N HIS A 194 -12.76 -4.92 8.51
CA HIS A 194 -12.40 -3.75 9.30
C HIS A 194 -11.40 -2.84 8.58
N ILE A 195 -10.34 -3.41 8.01
CA ILE A 195 -9.34 -2.64 7.25
C ILE A 195 -9.96 -1.93 6.04
N ILE A 196 -10.81 -2.64 5.29
CA ILE A 196 -11.49 -2.09 4.12
C ILE A 196 -12.41 -0.93 4.52
N ASN A 197 -13.20 -1.11 5.57
CA ASN A 197 -14.19 -0.12 6.01
C ASN A 197 -13.57 1.09 6.72
N THR A 198 -12.34 0.96 7.21
CA THR A 198 -11.62 2.05 7.91
C THR A 198 -10.59 2.75 7.04
N TYR A 199 -10.46 2.36 5.77
CA TYR A 199 -9.54 3.02 4.85
C TYR A 199 -9.91 4.50 4.66
N GLN A 200 -8.89 5.34 4.74
CA GLN A 200 -9.01 6.77 4.47
C GLN A 200 -7.88 7.22 3.53
N CYS A 201 -8.23 8.05 2.56
CA CYS A 201 -7.25 8.70 1.70
C CYS A 201 -6.34 9.62 2.53
N GLU A 202 -5.02 9.38 2.51
CA GLU A 202 -4.04 10.14 3.30
C GLU A 202 -4.02 11.63 2.93
N TRP A 203 -4.25 11.96 1.67
CA TRP A 203 -4.37 13.36 1.24
C TRP A 203 -5.59 14.02 1.87
N ARG A 204 -6.75 13.38 1.81
CA ARG A 204 -7.99 13.89 2.40
C ARG A 204 -7.84 14.10 3.90
N THR A 205 -7.32 13.11 4.61
CA THR A 205 -7.05 13.20 6.05
C THR A 205 -6.11 14.38 6.38
N THR A 206 -5.14 14.66 5.51
CA THR A 206 -4.22 15.79 5.70
C THR A 206 -4.90 17.12 5.40
N VAL A 207 -5.63 17.22 4.30
CA VAL A 207 -6.32 18.45 3.87
C VAL A 207 -7.40 18.87 4.86
N GLU A 208 -8.16 17.92 5.39
CA GLU A 208 -9.25 18.18 6.35
C GLU A 208 -8.75 18.47 7.78
N SER A 209 -7.49 18.12 8.12
CA SER A 209 -6.93 18.31 9.45
C SER A 209 -6.01 19.54 9.54
N PRO A 210 -6.39 20.61 10.27
CA PRO A 210 -5.50 21.76 10.51
C PRO A 210 -4.16 21.36 11.15
N LYS A 211 -4.16 20.35 12.03
CA LYS A 211 -2.94 19.82 12.67
C LYS A 211 -2.00 19.18 11.63
N ASN A 212 -2.53 18.41 10.69
CA ASN A 212 -1.71 17.77 9.67
C ASN A 212 -1.20 18.78 8.63
N ARG A 213 -2.00 19.80 8.25
CA ARG A 213 -1.59 20.88 7.37
C ARG A 213 -0.38 21.65 7.91
N LYS A 214 -0.21 21.76 9.23
CA LYS A 214 0.93 22.43 9.84
C LYS A 214 2.28 21.79 9.48
N ARG A 215 2.32 20.50 9.11
CA ARG A 215 3.54 19.81 8.70
C ARG A 215 4.10 20.31 7.35
N PHE A 216 3.29 20.98 6.55
CA PHE A 216 3.63 21.45 5.21
C PHE A 216 4.06 22.93 5.19
N ARG A 217 4.67 23.41 6.27
CA ARG A 217 5.30 24.72 6.35
C ARG A 217 6.76 24.66 5.90
N MET A 218 7.25 25.75 5.34
CA MET A 218 8.66 25.85 4.98
C MET A 218 9.51 26.17 6.21
N PHE A 219 10.53 25.39 6.42
CA PHE A 219 11.56 25.63 7.43
C PHE A 219 12.78 26.35 6.86
N VAL A 220 13.01 26.26 5.56
CA VAL A 220 14.20 26.76 4.89
C VAL A 220 13.83 27.93 4.00
N ASN A 221 14.56 29.03 4.11
CA ASN A 221 14.39 30.26 3.32
C ASN A 221 13.01 30.95 3.50
N SER A 222 12.34 30.75 4.62
CA SER A 222 11.16 31.53 5.01
C SER A 222 11.58 32.60 6.00
N GLU A 223 11.08 33.82 5.80
CA GLU A 223 11.22 34.91 6.78
C GLU A 223 10.21 34.72 7.94
N GLU A 224 9.21 33.86 7.76
CA GLU A 224 8.23 33.57 8.80
C GLU A 224 8.75 32.44 9.72
N THR A 225 8.66 32.67 11.02
CA THR A 225 8.95 31.64 12.02
C THR A 225 7.88 30.57 11.98
N ASP A 226 8.29 29.30 12.06
CA ASP A 226 7.35 28.17 12.22
C ASP A 226 7.17 27.84 13.70
N ASN A 227 5.98 28.12 14.21
CA ASN A 227 5.64 27.84 15.62
C ASN A 227 5.67 26.34 16.00
N ASN A 228 5.84 25.43 15.04
CA ASN A 228 6.01 24.01 15.33
C ASN A 228 7.48 23.62 15.54
N VAL A 229 8.42 24.48 15.18
CA VAL A 229 9.85 24.27 15.40
C VAL A 229 10.36 25.36 16.32
N VAL A 230 10.62 24.98 17.55
CA VAL A 230 11.30 25.81 18.53
C VAL A 230 12.77 25.44 18.48
N PHE A 231 13.64 26.44 18.42
CA PHE A 231 15.07 26.24 18.41
C PHE A 231 15.64 26.57 19.80
N VAL A 232 16.59 25.75 20.25
CA VAL A 232 17.36 25.97 21.47
C VAL A 232 18.84 26.04 21.13
N GLU A 233 19.58 26.78 21.95
CA GLU A 233 21.02 26.85 21.82
C GLU A 233 21.68 25.78 22.74
N GLU A 234 22.55 24.95 22.16
CA GLU A 234 23.35 23.99 22.90
C GLU A 234 24.81 24.08 22.46
N ARG A 235 25.69 24.39 23.38
CA ARG A 235 27.15 24.53 23.12
C ARG A 235 27.49 25.53 22.01
N GLY A 236 26.75 26.62 21.91
CA GLY A 236 26.96 27.63 20.87
C GLY A 236 26.43 27.24 19.48
N GLN A 237 25.63 26.16 19.38
CA GLN A 237 24.96 25.75 18.16
C GLN A 237 23.44 25.74 18.35
N ILE A 238 22.74 26.14 17.32
CA ILE A 238 21.27 26.14 17.31
C ILE A 238 20.79 24.77 16.80
N ARG A 239 19.94 24.11 17.57
CA ARG A 239 19.25 22.88 17.19
C ARG A 239 17.74 22.94 17.46
N PRO A 240 16.92 22.12 16.79
CA PRO A 240 15.52 21.97 17.18
C PRO A 240 15.37 21.47 18.61
N ALA A 241 14.43 22.05 19.34
CA ALA A 241 14.04 21.60 20.67
C ALA A 241 13.37 20.23 20.63
N THR A 242 13.61 19.40 21.65
CA THR A 242 12.86 18.16 21.88
C THR A 242 11.42 18.48 22.33
N GLU A 243 10.54 17.49 22.33
CA GLU A 243 9.15 17.70 22.78
C GLU A 243 9.08 18.07 24.27
N GLU A 244 10.02 17.57 25.10
CA GLU A 244 10.14 17.91 26.51
C GLU A 244 10.56 19.37 26.70
N GLU A 245 11.59 19.81 25.98
CA GLU A 245 12.06 21.20 25.99
C GLU A 245 10.98 22.19 25.49
N LYS A 246 10.20 21.79 24.47
CA LYS A 246 9.08 22.62 23.99
C LYS A 246 7.99 22.77 25.07
N ALA A 247 7.69 21.71 25.82
CA ALA A 247 6.73 21.73 26.89
C ALA A 247 7.20 22.63 28.05
N GLU A 248 8.51 22.60 28.39
CA GLU A 248 9.11 23.48 29.39
C GLU A 248 9.08 24.95 28.99
N LEU A 249 9.41 25.26 27.71
CA LEU A 249 9.35 26.62 27.19
C LEU A 249 7.93 27.17 27.19
N ALA A 250 6.95 26.36 26.78
CA ALA A 250 5.54 26.77 26.80
C ALA A 250 5.02 27.05 28.22
N ASN A 251 5.49 26.30 29.24
CA ASN A 251 5.11 26.51 30.64
C ASN A 251 5.78 27.78 31.21
N ASN A 252 6.96 28.15 30.73
CA ASN A 252 7.67 29.36 31.17
C ASN A 252 7.12 30.66 30.55
N GLU A 253 6.42 30.60 29.41
CA GLU A 253 5.74 31.76 28.81
C GLU A 253 4.38 32.10 29.46
N ILE A 254 3.85 31.21 30.31
CA ILE A 254 2.55 31.38 30.99
C ILE A 254 2.73 31.98 32.41
N ASN A 255 3.96 32.05 32.94
CA ASN A 255 4.29 32.67 34.21
C ASN A 255 4.97 34.03 34.02
#